data_56741d2284c543da290b1207c8c6cd00
#
_entry.id   56741d2284c543da290b1207c8c6cd00
#
_cell.length_a   1.000
_cell.length_b   1.000
_cell.length_c   1.000
_cell.angle_alpha   90.00
_cell.angle_beta   90.00
_cell.angle_gamma   90.00
#
_symmetry.space_group_name_H-M   'P 1'
#
loop_
_entity.id
_entity.type
_entity.pdbx_description
1 polymer ?
#
loop_
_entity_poly.entity_id
_entity_poly.type
_entity_poly.pdbx_seq_one_letter_code
_entity_poly.pdbx_strand_id
1 'polypeptide(L)'
;MIARIWRGAVREEDGDAYAGYMRDTGVAGYAATPGNRGVWMLSRTAGDRREFLMFTLWESLESVKGFAGDDYETAVFYPQDDRFLVERELTAAHYSVVEQVLPPAGG
;
A
#
# COMPACT_ATOMS: atom_id res chain seq x y z
N MET A 1 -12.08 2.32 12.03
CA MET A 1 -10.90 2.52 11.17
C MET A 1 -10.52 1.20 10.51
N ILE A 2 -10.14 1.24 9.25
CA ILE A 2 -9.79 0.05 8.47
C ILE A 2 -8.31 0.11 8.08
N ALA A 3 -7.61 -1.00 8.24
CA ALA A 3 -6.27 -1.19 7.69
C ALA A 3 -6.37 -1.98 6.39
N ARG A 4 -5.72 -1.49 5.34
CA ARG A 4 -5.63 -2.16 4.03
C ARG A 4 -4.18 -2.52 3.78
N ILE A 5 -3.94 -3.79 3.41
CA ILE A 5 -2.59 -4.31 3.21
C ILE A 5 -2.49 -4.98 1.85
N TRP A 6 -1.46 -4.60 1.09
CA TRP A 6 -1.12 -5.21 -0.19
C TRP A 6 0.37 -5.51 -0.23
N ARG A 7 0.74 -6.61 -0.90
CA ARG A 7 2.13 -7.03 -1.02
C ARG A 7 2.49 -7.35 -2.48
N GLY A 8 3.69 -6.95 -2.87
CA GLY A 8 4.29 -7.32 -4.15
C GLY A 8 5.80 -7.40 -4.00
N ALA A 9 6.47 -7.88 -5.04
CA ALA A 9 7.93 -7.97 -5.05
C ALA A 9 8.48 -7.65 -6.42
N VAL A 10 9.65 -7.02 -6.43
CA VAL A 10 10.43 -6.72 -7.63
C VAL A 10 11.81 -7.37 -7.49
N ARG A 11 12.60 -7.38 -8.58
CA ARG A 11 14.00 -7.78 -8.47
C ARG A 11 14.72 -6.79 -7.56
N GLU A 12 15.70 -7.26 -6.80
CA GLU A 12 16.40 -6.40 -5.85
C GLU A 12 16.98 -5.15 -6.52
N GLU A 13 17.58 -5.29 -7.71
CA GLU A 13 18.15 -4.17 -8.45
C GLU A 13 17.12 -3.11 -8.89
N ASP A 14 15.83 -3.47 -8.92
CA ASP A 14 14.75 -2.55 -9.27
C ASP A 14 14.10 -1.90 -8.05
N GLY A 15 14.53 -2.27 -6.85
CA GLY A 15 13.86 -1.84 -5.61
C GLY A 15 13.74 -0.33 -5.45
N ASP A 16 14.83 0.40 -5.65
CA ASP A 16 14.82 1.86 -5.47
C ASP A 16 13.99 2.55 -6.55
N ALA A 17 14.08 2.07 -7.79
CA ALA A 17 13.29 2.61 -8.90
C ALA A 17 11.80 2.38 -8.68
N TYR A 18 11.43 1.19 -8.21
CA TYR A 18 10.03 0.89 -7.92
C TYR A 18 9.49 1.73 -6.75
N ALA A 19 10.29 1.92 -5.70
CA ALA A 19 9.91 2.79 -4.58
C ALA A 19 9.61 4.21 -5.06
N GLY A 20 10.44 4.75 -5.97
CA GLY A 20 10.20 6.05 -6.57
C GLY A 20 8.91 6.10 -7.37
N TYR A 21 8.68 5.07 -8.18
CA TYR A 21 7.44 4.94 -8.95
C TYR A 21 6.20 4.87 -8.05
N MET A 22 6.28 4.11 -6.96
CA MET A 22 5.18 4.00 -6.00
C MET A 22 4.88 5.32 -5.28
N ARG A 23 5.90 6.11 -4.97
CA ARG A 23 5.68 7.45 -4.39
C ARG A 23 4.83 8.32 -5.29
N ASP A 24 5.08 8.26 -6.59
CA ASP A 24 4.41 9.11 -7.58
C ASP A 24 3.03 8.57 -8.00
N THR A 25 2.75 7.31 -7.74
CA THR A 25 1.50 6.66 -8.15
C THR A 25 0.66 6.23 -6.95
N GLY A 26 0.90 5.03 -6.42
CA GLY A 26 0.08 4.47 -5.34
C GLY A 26 0.06 5.32 -4.09
N VAL A 27 1.23 5.72 -3.60
CA VAL A 27 1.33 6.54 -2.37
C VAL A 27 0.60 7.86 -2.54
N ALA A 28 0.83 8.55 -3.67
CA ALA A 28 0.15 9.81 -3.96
C ALA A 28 -1.35 9.62 -4.06
N GLY A 29 -1.80 8.53 -4.69
CA GLY A 29 -3.21 8.19 -4.81
C GLY A 29 -3.87 7.94 -3.47
N TYR A 30 -3.23 7.16 -2.59
CA TYR A 30 -3.73 6.92 -1.23
C TYR A 30 -3.87 8.23 -0.47
N ALA A 31 -2.79 9.02 -0.46
CA ALA A 31 -2.75 10.26 0.33
C ALA A 31 -3.78 11.29 -0.14
N ALA A 32 -4.09 11.30 -1.45
CA ALA A 32 -5.05 12.25 -2.01
C ALA A 32 -6.52 11.83 -1.80
N THR A 33 -6.78 10.59 -1.38
CA THR A 33 -8.15 10.10 -1.21
C THR A 33 -8.73 10.55 0.11
N PRO A 34 -9.91 11.19 0.12
CA PRO A 34 -10.58 11.57 1.38
C PRO A 34 -10.78 10.36 2.30
N GLY A 35 -10.50 10.55 3.57
CA GLY A 35 -10.63 9.49 4.57
C GLY A 35 -9.38 8.64 4.76
N ASN A 36 -8.31 8.87 3.97
CA ASN A 36 -7.03 8.23 4.24
C ASN A 36 -6.43 8.80 5.53
N ARG A 37 -5.93 7.91 6.40
CA ARG A 37 -5.36 8.27 7.70
C ARG A 37 -3.88 7.97 7.82
N GLY A 38 -3.27 7.48 6.76
CA GLY A 38 -1.83 7.25 6.74
C GLY A 38 -1.44 6.21 5.70
N VAL A 39 -0.21 6.32 5.23
CA VAL A 39 0.38 5.44 4.23
C VAL A 39 1.76 5.05 4.69
N TRP A 40 2.05 3.76 4.75
CA TRP A 40 3.38 3.25 5.02
C TRP A 40 3.77 2.32 3.87
N MET A 41 4.87 2.65 3.22
CA MET A 41 5.48 1.78 2.23
C MET A 41 6.65 1.09 2.91
N LEU A 42 6.51 -0.20 3.17
CA LEU A 42 7.52 -1.00 3.85
C LEU A 42 8.23 -1.87 2.82
N SER A 43 9.52 -2.09 3.01
CA SER A 43 10.24 -2.99 2.14
C SER A 43 11.29 -3.79 2.90
N ARG A 44 11.61 -4.95 2.35
CA ARG A 44 12.72 -5.77 2.83
C ARG A 44 13.35 -6.54 1.69
N THR A 45 14.63 -6.85 1.81
CA THR A 45 15.31 -7.75 0.88
C THR A 45 14.99 -9.19 1.27
N ALA A 46 14.59 -9.99 0.29
CA ALA A 46 14.27 -11.40 0.44
C ALA A 46 14.92 -12.18 -0.71
N GLY A 47 16.15 -12.68 -0.47
CA GLY A 47 16.92 -13.33 -1.51
C GLY A 47 17.32 -12.35 -2.62
N ASP A 48 16.94 -12.66 -3.84
CA ASP A 48 17.19 -11.82 -5.02
C ASP A 48 16.06 -10.82 -5.30
N ARG A 49 15.13 -10.65 -4.33
CA ARG A 49 13.96 -9.79 -4.48
C ARG A 49 13.89 -8.73 -3.40
N ARG A 50 13.26 -7.62 -3.74
CA ARG A 50 12.83 -6.61 -2.79
C ARG A 50 11.31 -6.73 -2.66
N GLU A 51 10.86 -7.11 -1.46
CA GLU A 51 9.43 -7.14 -1.15
C GLU A 51 8.96 -5.78 -0.70
N PHE A 52 7.76 -5.41 -1.16
CA PHE A 52 7.07 -4.21 -0.71
C PHE A 52 5.76 -4.60 -0.07
N LEU A 53 5.47 -3.98 1.06
CA LEU A 53 4.18 -4.11 1.72
C LEU A 53 3.61 -2.71 1.89
N MET A 54 2.44 -2.48 1.31
CA MET A 54 1.72 -1.21 1.46
C MET A 54 0.72 -1.38 2.59
N PHE A 55 0.92 -0.60 3.65
CA PHE A 55 0.03 -0.55 4.80
C PHE A 55 -0.63 0.83 4.80
N THR A 56 -1.97 0.85 4.71
CA THR A 56 -2.73 2.11 4.69
C THR A 56 -3.86 2.06 5.72
N LEU A 57 -4.14 3.21 6.32
CA LEU A 57 -5.23 3.35 7.28
C LEU A 57 -6.31 4.26 6.70
N TRP A 58 -7.57 3.91 6.99
CA TRP A 58 -8.75 4.54 6.41
C TRP A 58 -9.83 4.73 7.47
N GLU A 59 -10.60 5.81 7.36
CA GLU A 59 -11.71 6.07 8.27
C GLU A 59 -12.77 4.97 8.22
N SER A 60 -13.03 4.43 7.01
CA SER A 60 -14.11 3.48 6.77
C SER A 60 -13.88 2.71 5.48
N LEU A 61 -14.69 1.68 5.22
CA LEU A 61 -14.70 0.99 3.93
C LEU A 61 -15.15 1.92 2.81
N GLU A 62 -16.02 2.87 3.07
CA GLU A 62 -16.44 3.86 2.07
C GLU A 62 -15.23 4.68 1.58
N SER A 63 -14.33 5.05 2.49
CA SER A 63 -13.09 5.74 2.12
C SER A 63 -12.19 4.86 1.25
N VAL A 64 -12.08 3.57 1.59
CA VAL A 64 -11.32 2.61 0.78
C VAL A 64 -11.90 2.54 -0.64
N LYS A 65 -13.22 2.50 -0.77
CA LYS A 65 -13.89 2.49 -2.08
C LYS A 65 -13.61 3.76 -2.87
N GLY A 66 -13.44 4.89 -2.20
CA GLY A 66 -13.03 6.14 -2.84
C GLY A 66 -11.70 6.03 -3.57
N PHE A 67 -10.80 5.19 -3.08
CA PHE A 67 -9.53 4.88 -3.73
C PHE A 67 -9.65 3.72 -4.72
N ALA A 68 -10.21 2.60 -4.29
CA ALA A 68 -10.15 1.32 -5.00
C ALA A 68 -11.40 0.98 -5.84
N GLY A 69 -12.48 1.75 -5.69
CA GLY A 69 -13.74 1.46 -6.34
C GLY A 69 -14.60 0.47 -5.55
N ASP A 70 -15.75 0.11 -6.12
CA ASP A 70 -16.69 -0.79 -5.44
C ASP A 70 -16.10 -2.19 -5.21
N ASP A 71 -15.27 -2.66 -6.12
CA ASP A 71 -14.55 -3.93 -5.98
C ASP A 71 -13.24 -3.68 -5.21
N TYR A 72 -13.39 -3.21 -3.98
CA TYR A 72 -12.27 -2.71 -3.18
C TYR A 72 -11.27 -3.79 -2.76
N GLU A 73 -11.65 -5.05 -2.80
CA GLU A 73 -10.73 -6.15 -2.47
C GLU A 73 -9.72 -6.41 -3.60
N THR A 74 -10.02 -5.98 -4.82
CA THR A 74 -9.09 -6.09 -5.94
C THR A 74 -7.99 -5.05 -5.78
N ALA A 75 -6.74 -5.47 -5.96
CA ALA A 75 -5.59 -4.58 -5.90
C ALA A 75 -5.65 -3.56 -7.05
N VAL A 76 -5.20 -2.34 -6.77
CA VAL A 76 -5.12 -1.27 -7.77
C VAL A 76 -3.71 -1.26 -8.35
N PHE A 77 -3.60 -1.44 -9.67
CA PHE A 77 -2.33 -1.41 -10.37
C PHE A 77 -2.22 -0.18 -11.25
N TYR A 78 -0.98 0.23 -11.50
CA TYR A 78 -0.64 1.38 -12.33
C TYR A 78 0.13 0.89 -13.57
N PRO A 79 0.21 1.71 -14.64
CA PRO A 79 0.69 1.22 -15.94
C PRO A 79 2.05 0.53 -15.94
N GLN A 80 2.99 0.98 -15.13
CA GLN A 80 4.33 0.39 -15.09
C GLN A 80 4.50 -0.74 -14.08
N ASP A 81 3.46 -1.09 -13.33
CA ASP A 81 3.56 -2.20 -12.37
C ASP A 81 3.98 -3.50 -13.05
N ASP A 82 3.45 -3.79 -14.24
CA ASP A 82 3.79 -5.00 -14.99
C ASP A 82 5.29 -5.07 -15.36
N ARG A 83 5.93 -3.92 -15.52
CA ARG A 83 7.33 -3.84 -15.84
C ARG A 83 8.23 -4.21 -14.66
N PHE A 84 7.79 -3.87 -13.45
CA PHE A 84 8.58 -4.06 -12.24
C PHE A 84 8.24 -5.34 -11.48
N LEU A 85 6.95 -5.63 -11.30
CA LEU A 85 6.51 -6.67 -10.39
C LEU A 85 6.79 -8.06 -10.95
N VAL A 86 7.58 -8.84 -10.21
CA VAL A 86 7.83 -10.25 -10.50
C VAL A 86 6.94 -11.16 -9.69
N GLU A 87 6.32 -10.61 -8.63
CA GLU A 87 5.34 -11.30 -7.80
C GLU A 87 4.39 -10.24 -7.25
N ARG A 88 3.08 -10.55 -7.24
CA ARG A 88 2.08 -9.61 -6.72
C ARG A 88 0.87 -10.35 -6.18
N GLU A 89 0.30 -9.81 -5.13
CA GLU A 89 -1.03 -10.21 -4.70
C GLU A 89 -2.07 -9.48 -5.57
N LEU A 90 -3.05 -10.21 -6.06
CA LEU A 90 -4.11 -9.63 -6.90
C LEU A 90 -5.21 -8.98 -6.07
N THR A 91 -5.22 -9.25 -4.77
CA THR A 91 -6.19 -8.68 -3.84
C THR A 91 -5.47 -7.98 -2.70
N ALA A 92 -6.16 -7.06 -2.06
CA ALA A 92 -5.70 -6.42 -0.83
C ALA A 92 -6.53 -6.93 0.34
N ALA A 93 -5.89 -7.17 1.48
CA ALA A 93 -6.56 -7.60 2.70
C ALA A 93 -7.03 -6.39 3.49
N HIS A 94 -8.20 -6.49 4.12
CA HIS A 94 -8.76 -5.43 4.94
C HIS A 94 -9.04 -5.95 6.35
N TYR A 95 -8.66 -5.15 7.34
CA TYR A 95 -8.83 -5.48 8.75
C TYR A 95 -9.45 -4.29 9.48
N SER A 96 -10.35 -4.58 10.42
CA SER A 96 -10.79 -3.55 11.37
C SER A 96 -9.67 -3.31 12.37
N VAL A 97 -9.35 -2.06 12.64
CA VAL A 97 -8.38 -1.71 13.68
C VAL A 97 -9.10 -1.85 15.03
N VAL A 98 -8.70 -2.86 15.79
CA VAL A 98 -9.31 -3.14 17.10
C VAL A 98 -8.79 -2.16 18.15
N GLU A 99 -7.51 -1.84 18.07
CA GLU A 99 -6.87 -0.91 19.01
C GLU A 99 -5.68 -0.23 18.33
N GLN A 100 -5.51 1.05 18.59
CA GLN A 100 -4.36 1.82 18.14
C GLN A 100 -3.82 2.60 19.33
N VAL A 101 -2.56 2.36 19.67
CA VAL A 101 -1.87 3.08 20.74
C VAL A 101 -0.66 3.77 20.12
N LEU A 102 -0.60 5.08 20.26
CA LEU A 102 0.51 5.89 19.76
C LEU A 102 1.24 6.53 20.94
N PRO A 103 2.56 6.74 20.83
CA PRO A 103 3.28 7.46 21.88
C PRO A 103 2.76 8.91 21.95
N PRO A 104 2.88 9.57 23.11
CA PRO A 104 2.51 10.97 23.24
C PRO A 104 3.28 11.84 22.25
N ALA A 105 2.63 12.90 21.75
CA ALA A 105 3.26 13.85 20.85
C ALA A 105 4.47 14.50 21.55
N GLY A 106 5.61 14.59 20.84
CA GLY A 106 6.84 15.14 21.36
C GLY A 106 7.61 14.22 22.29
N GLY A 107 7.12 12.99 22.50
CA GLY A 107 7.76 11.97 23.32
C GLY A 107 8.82 11.17 22.58
#